data_bd87ea69b08693b1a73ee60233cbf8d7
#
_entry.id   bd87ea69b08693b1a73ee60233cbf8d7
#
_cell.length_a   1.000
_cell.length_b   1.000
_cell.length_c   1.000
_cell.angle_alpha   90.00
_cell.angle_beta   90.00
_cell.angle_gamma   90.00
#
_symmetry.space_group_name_H-M   'P 1'
#
loop_
_entity.id
_entity.type
_entity.pdbx_description
1 polymer ?
#
loop_
_entity_poly.entity_id
_entity_poly.type
_entity_poly.pdbx_seq_one_letter_code
_entity_poly.pdbx_strand_id
1 'polypeptide(L)'
;NIVTGMILDYRAFDTFGESCVLFIASCCVLVLLRIDQGRDVAGTVQDRNNAKTDKHRDIAVKDPHSLENLKRLEAANDRLYEPKNDVILQKCSCVLVPLIFVFGVYIVLNGHLSPGGGFSGGAVLGSGLILYLNAFGFQKMEKIFNEKIYRRVTLSALTFYCLAKSYSFFTGANHLESGIPLGTPGAILSSGLILPLNICVGLVVACTMYAFYALFSKGGM
;
A
#
# COMPACT_ATOMS: atom_id res chain seq x y z
N ASN A 1 10.35 -23.66 10.68
CA ASN A 1 11.04 -23.33 9.42
C ASN A 1 12.37 -22.62 9.75
N ILE A 2 13.49 -23.32 9.52
CA ILE A 2 14.85 -22.80 9.81
C ILE A 2 15.12 -21.51 9.03
N VAL A 3 14.66 -21.43 7.79
CA VAL A 3 14.82 -20.23 6.94
C VAL A 3 14.13 -19.01 7.54
N THR A 4 12.91 -19.17 8.02
CA THR A 4 12.15 -18.06 8.65
C THR A 4 12.82 -17.62 9.97
N GLY A 5 13.28 -18.58 10.78
CA GLY A 5 14.04 -18.27 11.99
C GLY A 5 15.36 -17.53 11.66
N MET A 6 16.08 -17.95 10.63
CA MET A 6 17.28 -17.29 10.18
C MET A 6 17.03 -15.85 9.71
N ILE A 7 16.00 -15.63 8.90
CA ILE A 7 15.67 -14.31 8.34
C ILE A 7 15.12 -13.37 9.42
N LEU A 8 14.23 -13.83 10.30
CA LEU A 8 13.56 -12.97 11.27
C LEU A 8 14.25 -12.86 12.63
N ASP A 9 15.17 -13.76 12.93
CA ASP A 9 15.91 -13.73 14.19
C ASP A 9 17.37 -13.28 14.02
N TYR A 10 18.14 -13.96 13.17
CA TYR A 10 19.54 -13.62 12.92
C TYR A 10 19.71 -12.44 11.96
N ARG A 11 18.89 -12.35 10.89
CA ARG A 11 18.94 -11.30 9.86
C ARG A 11 17.75 -10.34 9.94
N ALA A 12 17.20 -10.16 11.10
CA ALA A 12 16.02 -9.35 11.32
C ALA A 12 16.17 -7.89 10.87
N PHE A 13 17.36 -7.33 10.97
CA PHE A 13 17.64 -5.98 10.49
C PHE A 13 17.58 -5.88 8.96
N ASP A 14 17.92 -6.93 8.22
CA ASP A 14 17.78 -6.96 6.76
C ASP A 14 16.30 -6.86 6.38
N THR A 15 15.45 -7.69 6.99
CA THR A 15 14.00 -7.68 6.74
C THR A 15 13.34 -6.36 7.17
N PHE A 16 13.80 -5.77 8.26
CA PHE A 16 13.40 -4.44 8.67
C PHE A 16 13.81 -3.38 7.66
N GLY A 17 15.06 -3.44 7.20
CA GLY A 17 15.61 -2.57 6.15
C GLY A 17 14.80 -2.66 4.85
N GLU A 18 14.50 -3.87 4.38
CA GLU A 18 13.67 -4.10 3.19
C GLU A 18 12.28 -3.48 3.34
N SER A 19 11.65 -3.65 4.50
CA SER A 19 10.33 -3.06 4.79
C SER A 19 10.37 -1.53 4.83
N CYS A 20 11.45 -0.96 5.39
CA CYS A 20 11.68 0.49 5.40
C CYS A 20 11.91 1.03 3.98
N VAL A 21 12.70 0.34 3.15
CA VAL A 21 12.94 0.73 1.75
C VAL A 21 11.65 0.74 0.95
N LEU A 22 10.80 -0.29 1.08
CA LEU A 22 9.49 -0.34 0.44
C LEU A 22 8.60 0.85 0.87
N PHE A 23 8.58 1.15 2.16
CA PHE A 23 7.82 2.29 2.68
C PHE A 23 8.36 3.63 2.16
N ILE A 24 9.68 3.84 2.19
CA ILE A 24 10.31 5.06 1.69
C ILE A 24 10.04 5.22 0.19
N ALA A 25 10.19 4.16 -0.60
CA ALA A 25 9.90 4.17 -2.04
C ALA A 25 8.44 4.58 -2.30
N SER A 26 7.49 4.03 -1.55
CA SER A 26 6.08 4.41 -1.65
C SER A 26 5.86 5.88 -1.28
N CYS A 27 6.50 6.38 -0.23
CA CYS A 27 6.44 7.79 0.15
C CYS A 27 7.06 8.71 -0.92
N CYS A 28 8.19 8.33 -1.52
CA CYS A 28 8.82 9.09 -2.60
C CYS A 28 7.90 9.22 -3.82
N VAL A 29 7.27 8.12 -4.24
CA VAL A 29 6.30 8.14 -5.35
C VAL A 29 5.11 9.03 -5.02
N LEU A 30 4.57 8.95 -3.80
CA LEU A 30 3.50 9.83 -3.33
C LEU A 30 3.88 11.31 -3.41
N VAL A 31 5.09 11.66 -2.98
CA VAL A 31 5.58 13.04 -3.00
C VAL A 31 5.78 13.52 -4.43
N LEU A 32 6.38 12.71 -5.29
CA LEU A 32 6.62 13.05 -6.70
C LEU A 32 5.31 13.31 -7.45
N LEU A 33 4.31 12.44 -7.30
CA LEU A 33 3.01 12.61 -7.95
C LEU A 33 2.26 13.84 -7.42
N ARG A 34 2.40 14.17 -6.13
CA ARG A 34 1.81 15.41 -5.58
C ARG A 34 2.50 16.67 -6.09
N ILE A 35 3.82 16.64 -6.28
CA ILE A 35 4.58 17.77 -6.81
C ILE A 35 4.19 18.03 -8.27
N ASP A 36 3.97 16.97 -9.04
CA ASP A 36 3.58 17.06 -10.44
C ASP A 36 2.18 17.68 -10.60
N GLN A 37 1.20 17.22 -9.81
CA GLN A 37 -0.12 17.83 -9.75
C GLN A 37 -0.08 19.31 -9.33
N GLY A 38 0.83 19.68 -8.43
CA GLY A 38 1.05 21.07 -8.02
C GLY A 38 1.67 21.94 -9.12
N ARG A 39 2.50 21.35 -9.99
CA ARG A 39 3.09 22.05 -11.14
C ARG A 39 2.07 22.33 -12.23
N ASP A 40 1.20 21.39 -12.53
CA ASP A 40 0.14 21.57 -13.52
C ASP A 40 -0.83 22.68 -13.12
N VAL A 41 -1.17 22.76 -11.81
CA VAL A 41 -1.99 23.86 -11.27
C VAL A 41 -1.22 25.18 -11.28
N ALA A 42 0.07 25.19 -10.96
CA ALA A 42 0.90 26.40 -10.99
C ALA A 42 1.15 26.87 -12.44
N GLY A 43 1.38 25.96 -13.37
CA GLY A 43 1.51 26.26 -14.81
C GLY A 43 0.25 26.91 -15.38
N THR A 44 -0.92 26.38 -15.05
CA THR A 44 -2.21 26.98 -15.46
C THR A 44 -2.48 28.34 -14.83
N VAL A 45 -2.01 28.60 -13.60
CA VAL A 45 -2.14 29.91 -12.95
C VAL A 45 -1.14 30.92 -13.54
N GLN A 46 0.08 30.49 -13.89
CA GLN A 46 1.09 31.32 -14.52
C GLN A 46 0.68 31.72 -15.94
N ASP A 47 0.12 30.80 -16.72
CA ASP A 47 -0.45 31.08 -18.05
C ASP A 47 -1.66 32.02 -17.96
N ARG A 48 -2.49 31.91 -16.93
CA ARG A 48 -3.58 32.87 -16.67
C ARG A 48 -3.07 34.29 -16.38
N ASN A 49 -1.94 34.43 -15.70
CA ASN A 49 -1.37 35.74 -15.39
C ASN A 49 -0.68 36.37 -16.60
N ASN A 50 -0.07 35.53 -17.47
CA ASN A 50 0.52 36.00 -18.72
C ASN A 50 -0.54 36.34 -19.79
N ALA A 51 -1.68 35.66 -19.79
CA ALA A 51 -2.81 35.90 -20.69
C ALA A 51 -3.57 37.23 -20.39
N LYS A 52 -3.34 37.85 -19.22
CA LYS A 52 -3.91 39.17 -18.90
C LYS A 52 -3.27 40.34 -19.69
N THR A 53 -2.16 40.08 -20.38
CA THR A 53 -1.48 41.10 -21.21
C THR A 53 -1.95 41.06 -22.67
N ASP A 54 -2.72 40.06 -23.09
CA ASP A 54 -3.17 39.93 -24.48
C ASP A 54 -4.70 40.03 -24.57
N LYS A 55 -5.14 41.28 -24.74
CA LYS A 55 -6.55 41.73 -24.72
C LYS A 55 -7.41 41.09 -25.85
N HIS A 56 -6.85 40.27 -26.72
CA HIS A 56 -7.53 39.61 -27.84
C HIS A 56 -7.84 38.13 -27.62
N ARG A 57 -7.36 37.55 -26.51
CA ARG A 57 -7.62 36.13 -26.19
C ARG A 57 -8.78 35.88 -25.20
N ASP A 58 -9.29 37.01 -24.62
CA ASP A 58 -10.32 36.98 -23.58
C ASP A 58 -11.73 36.59 -24.08
N ILE A 59 -11.93 36.39 -25.38
CA ILE A 59 -13.26 36.08 -25.93
C ILE A 59 -13.52 34.53 -25.90
N ALA A 60 -12.47 33.70 -25.93
CA ALA A 60 -12.62 32.24 -26.04
C ALA A 60 -12.86 31.52 -24.71
N VAL A 61 -12.58 32.16 -23.55
CA VAL A 61 -12.69 31.53 -22.21
C VAL A 61 -14.01 31.89 -21.49
N LYS A 62 -14.80 32.79 -22.06
CA LYS A 62 -16.08 33.25 -21.49
C LYS A 62 -17.30 32.48 -21.96
N ASP A 63 -17.16 31.55 -22.88
CA ASP A 63 -18.28 30.73 -23.30
C ASP A 63 -18.57 29.65 -22.25
N PRO A 64 -19.76 29.67 -21.64
CA PRO A 64 -20.18 28.62 -20.69
C PRO A 64 -20.14 27.22 -21.33
N HIS A 65 -20.19 27.13 -22.66
CA HIS A 65 -20.07 25.89 -23.42
C HIS A 65 -18.65 25.30 -23.42
N SER A 66 -17.59 26.14 -23.35
CA SER A 66 -16.21 25.64 -23.30
C SER A 66 -15.89 25.05 -21.92
N LEU A 67 -16.42 25.63 -20.84
CA LEU A 67 -16.26 25.14 -19.48
C LEU A 67 -17.04 23.84 -19.25
N GLU A 68 -18.20 23.73 -19.89
CA GLU A 68 -19.01 22.49 -19.85
C GLU A 68 -18.35 21.38 -20.68
N ASN A 69 -17.74 21.72 -21.81
CA ASN A 69 -16.99 20.77 -22.63
C ASN A 69 -15.70 20.30 -21.92
N LEU A 70 -14.98 21.16 -21.20
CA LEU A 70 -13.85 20.76 -20.37
C LEU A 70 -14.29 19.82 -19.24
N LYS A 71 -15.36 20.16 -18.52
CA LYS A 71 -15.95 19.28 -17.49
C LYS A 71 -16.44 17.93 -18.08
N ARG A 72 -16.97 17.93 -19.29
CA ARG A 72 -17.35 16.71 -20.01
C ARG A 72 -16.16 15.87 -20.42
N LEU A 73 -15.05 16.51 -20.85
CA LEU A 73 -13.80 15.83 -21.17
C LEU A 73 -13.13 15.26 -19.92
N GLU A 74 -13.09 16.01 -18.82
CA GLU A 74 -12.63 15.51 -17.52
C GLU A 74 -13.48 14.33 -17.02
N ALA A 75 -14.81 14.45 -17.09
CA ALA A 75 -15.72 13.38 -16.73
C ALA A 75 -15.67 12.18 -17.68
N ALA A 76 -15.34 12.39 -18.97
CA ALA A 76 -15.12 11.30 -19.92
C ALA A 76 -13.77 10.62 -19.70
N ASN A 77 -12.76 11.38 -19.28
CA ASN A 77 -11.45 10.86 -18.93
C ASN A 77 -11.53 10.05 -17.61
N ASP A 78 -12.26 10.56 -16.61
CA ASP A 78 -12.56 9.82 -15.38
C ASP A 78 -13.32 8.50 -15.66
N ARG A 79 -14.22 8.50 -16.67
CA ARG A 79 -14.94 7.28 -17.09
C ARG A 79 -14.07 6.26 -17.83
N LEU A 80 -12.96 6.68 -18.44
CA LEU A 80 -12.00 5.78 -19.06
C LEU A 80 -11.22 4.97 -18.01
N TYR A 81 -11.11 5.51 -16.79
CA TYR A 81 -10.44 4.87 -15.65
C TYR A 81 -11.41 4.22 -14.65
N GLU A 82 -12.71 4.53 -14.71
CA GLU A 82 -13.67 3.68 -14.02
C GLU A 82 -13.68 2.33 -14.75
N PRO A 83 -13.47 1.21 -14.01
CA PRO A 83 -13.60 -0.11 -14.62
C PRO A 83 -14.99 -0.15 -15.26
N LYS A 84 -15.03 -0.27 -16.59
CA LYS A 84 -16.27 -0.54 -17.33
C LYS A 84 -16.98 -1.59 -16.49
N ASN A 85 -18.27 -1.38 -16.23
CA ASN A 85 -19.10 -2.26 -15.40
C ASN A 85 -19.02 -3.70 -15.91
N ASP A 86 -17.89 -4.34 -15.65
CA ASP A 86 -17.59 -5.69 -16.08
C ASP A 86 -18.21 -6.61 -15.03
N VAL A 87 -19.50 -6.92 -15.24
CA VAL A 87 -20.28 -7.76 -14.34
C VAL A 87 -19.59 -9.11 -14.10
N ILE A 88 -18.87 -9.62 -15.11
CA ILE A 88 -18.12 -10.87 -15.02
C ILE A 88 -16.96 -10.70 -14.02
N LEU A 89 -16.15 -9.65 -14.18
CA LEU A 89 -15.04 -9.35 -13.28
C LEU A 89 -15.52 -9.15 -11.84
N GLN A 90 -16.63 -8.41 -11.64
CA GLN A 90 -17.20 -8.19 -10.31
C GLN A 90 -17.69 -9.48 -9.65
N LYS A 91 -18.39 -10.34 -10.41
CA LYS A 91 -18.87 -11.64 -9.91
C LYS A 91 -17.71 -12.58 -9.54
N CYS A 92 -16.72 -12.70 -10.43
CA CYS A 92 -15.52 -13.51 -10.14
C CYS A 92 -14.75 -12.95 -8.94
N SER A 93 -14.57 -11.64 -8.86
CA SER A 93 -13.85 -11.01 -7.75
C SER A 93 -14.57 -11.18 -6.41
N CYS A 94 -15.90 -11.21 -6.37
CA CYS A 94 -16.63 -11.50 -5.14
C CYS A 94 -16.28 -12.86 -4.51
N VAL A 95 -15.91 -13.85 -5.33
CA VAL A 95 -15.51 -15.17 -4.86
C VAL A 95 -14.01 -15.25 -4.63
N LEU A 96 -13.21 -14.72 -5.57
CA LEU A 96 -11.74 -14.82 -5.53
C LEU A 96 -11.13 -13.98 -4.41
N VAL A 97 -11.60 -12.76 -4.19
CA VAL A 97 -11.02 -11.86 -3.17
C VAL A 97 -11.06 -12.47 -1.77
N PRO A 98 -12.18 -12.98 -1.26
CA PRO A 98 -12.20 -13.65 0.05
C PRO A 98 -11.26 -14.85 0.12
N LEU A 99 -11.17 -15.66 -0.94
CA LEU A 99 -10.26 -16.82 -0.99
C LEU A 99 -8.79 -16.37 -0.93
N ILE A 100 -8.42 -15.34 -1.69
CA ILE A 100 -7.07 -14.77 -1.65
C ILE A 100 -6.74 -14.22 -0.24
N PHE A 101 -7.68 -13.54 0.41
CA PHE A 101 -7.47 -13.04 1.77
C PHE A 101 -7.28 -14.16 2.78
N VAL A 102 -8.12 -15.19 2.76
CA VAL A 102 -7.98 -16.36 3.64
C VAL A 102 -6.63 -17.05 3.41
N PHE A 103 -6.25 -17.25 2.15
CA PHE A 103 -4.97 -17.86 1.79
C PHE A 103 -3.77 -16.98 2.20
N GLY A 104 -3.83 -15.67 1.99
CA GLY A 104 -2.79 -14.74 2.41
C GLY A 104 -2.59 -14.71 3.93
N VAL A 105 -3.69 -14.67 4.70
CA VAL A 105 -3.66 -14.77 6.16
C VAL A 105 -3.07 -16.12 6.60
N TYR A 106 -3.45 -17.22 5.96
CA TYR A 106 -2.88 -18.53 6.23
C TYR A 106 -1.36 -18.54 6.06
N ILE A 107 -0.84 -17.99 4.94
CA ILE A 107 0.61 -17.91 4.68
C ILE A 107 1.33 -17.08 5.74
N VAL A 108 0.76 -15.91 6.12
CA VAL A 108 1.35 -15.05 7.15
C VAL A 108 1.42 -15.75 8.50
N LEU A 109 0.35 -16.40 8.93
CA LEU A 109 0.27 -17.08 10.23
C LEU A 109 1.13 -18.33 10.29
N ASN A 110 1.21 -19.09 9.20
CA ASN A 110 2.01 -20.32 9.13
C ASN A 110 3.42 -20.10 8.59
N GLY A 111 3.88 -18.87 8.41
CA GLY A 111 5.19 -18.55 7.87
C GLY A 111 6.37 -19.12 8.68
N HIS A 112 6.20 -19.41 9.95
CA HIS A 112 7.20 -20.04 10.81
C HIS A 112 7.25 -21.58 10.64
N LEU A 113 6.18 -22.20 10.15
CA LEU A 113 6.08 -23.66 9.95
C LEU A 113 6.27 -24.07 8.48
N SER A 114 5.81 -23.25 7.54
CA SER A 114 5.83 -23.53 6.10
C SER A 114 6.85 -22.66 5.35
N PRO A 115 7.22 -23.01 4.09
CA PRO A 115 8.04 -22.16 3.23
C PRO A 115 7.24 -20.95 2.74
N GLY A 116 6.82 -20.10 3.64
CA GLY A 116 6.13 -18.84 3.41
C GLY A 116 6.61 -17.85 4.46
N GLY A 117 6.06 -16.67 4.48
CA GLY A 117 6.43 -15.64 5.45
C GLY A 117 5.59 -14.40 5.29
N GLY A 118 5.91 -13.37 6.07
CA GLY A 118 5.23 -12.09 6.00
C GLY A 118 5.27 -11.48 4.61
N PHE A 119 6.42 -11.56 3.93
CA PHE A 119 6.57 -10.96 2.59
C PHE A 119 5.66 -11.63 1.55
N SER A 120 5.73 -12.94 1.40
CA SER A 120 4.91 -13.70 0.42
C SER A 120 3.43 -13.61 0.75
N GLY A 121 3.05 -13.74 2.02
CA GLY A 121 1.67 -13.57 2.46
C GLY A 121 1.17 -12.15 2.26
N GLY A 122 2.01 -11.14 2.52
CA GLY A 122 1.73 -9.74 2.24
C GLY A 122 1.51 -9.44 0.77
N ALA A 123 2.34 -10.03 -0.12
CA ALA A 123 2.16 -9.91 -1.57
C ALA A 123 0.82 -10.51 -2.04
N VAL A 124 0.43 -11.67 -1.51
CA VAL A 124 -0.87 -12.29 -1.79
C VAL A 124 -2.02 -11.42 -1.29
N LEU A 125 -1.94 -10.86 -0.08
CA LEU A 125 -2.95 -9.92 0.43
C LEU A 125 -3.02 -8.65 -0.42
N GLY A 126 -1.88 -8.11 -0.83
CA GLY A 126 -1.79 -6.95 -1.71
C GLY A 126 -2.44 -7.21 -3.07
N SER A 127 -2.23 -8.38 -3.66
CA SER A 127 -2.88 -8.77 -4.93
C SER A 127 -4.40 -8.85 -4.79
N GLY A 128 -4.91 -9.33 -3.65
CA GLY A 128 -6.34 -9.31 -3.34
C GLY A 128 -6.92 -7.89 -3.27
N LEU A 129 -6.21 -6.95 -2.65
CA LEU A 129 -6.61 -5.54 -2.61
C LEU A 129 -6.63 -4.91 -4.01
N ILE A 130 -5.63 -5.21 -4.84
CA ILE A 130 -5.54 -4.74 -6.23
C ILE A 130 -6.70 -5.30 -7.06
N LEU A 131 -7.00 -6.60 -6.93
CA LEU A 131 -8.12 -7.22 -7.64
C LEU A 131 -9.45 -6.59 -7.21
N TYR A 132 -9.63 -6.31 -5.92
CA TYR A 132 -10.81 -5.63 -5.42
C TYR A 132 -10.94 -4.21 -6.01
N LEU A 133 -9.83 -3.46 -6.05
CA LEU A 133 -9.80 -2.13 -6.65
C LEU A 133 -10.21 -2.16 -8.13
N ASN A 134 -9.67 -3.10 -8.91
CA ASN A 134 -9.98 -3.25 -10.33
C ASN A 134 -11.45 -3.63 -10.59
N ALA A 135 -12.04 -4.45 -9.70
CA ALA A 135 -13.41 -4.91 -9.86
C ALA A 135 -14.46 -3.88 -9.43
N PHE A 136 -14.17 -3.13 -8.37
CA PHE A 136 -15.17 -2.26 -7.72
C PHE A 136 -14.88 -0.76 -7.81
N GLY A 137 -13.70 -0.38 -8.30
CA GLY A 137 -13.28 0.99 -8.51
C GLY A 137 -12.80 1.72 -7.24
N PHE A 138 -12.21 2.89 -7.46
CA PHE A 138 -11.60 3.71 -6.40
C PHE A 138 -12.61 4.20 -5.37
N GLN A 139 -13.81 4.59 -5.78
CA GLN A 139 -14.83 5.14 -4.87
C GLN A 139 -15.23 4.17 -3.74
N LYS A 140 -15.34 2.87 -4.06
CA LYS A 140 -15.64 1.85 -3.06
C LYS A 140 -14.42 1.52 -2.20
N MET A 141 -13.23 1.49 -2.83
CA MET A 141 -12.00 1.17 -2.15
C MET A 141 -11.58 2.26 -1.17
N GLU A 142 -11.73 3.55 -1.49
CA GLU A 142 -11.39 4.66 -0.60
C GLU A 142 -12.20 4.68 0.71
N LYS A 143 -13.41 4.13 0.69
CA LYS A 143 -14.22 3.96 1.92
C LYS A 143 -13.62 2.93 2.86
N ILE A 144 -12.97 1.88 2.32
CA ILE A 144 -12.39 0.77 3.09
C ILE A 144 -10.92 1.09 3.43
N PHE A 145 -10.18 1.58 2.45
CA PHE A 145 -8.73 1.77 2.56
C PHE A 145 -8.31 3.16 2.08
N ASN A 146 -8.33 4.11 3.02
CA ASN A 146 -7.95 5.49 2.77
C ASN A 146 -6.43 5.67 3.00
N GLU A 147 -5.83 6.70 2.38
CA GLU A 147 -4.42 7.09 2.57
C GLU A 147 -4.04 7.24 4.06
N LYS A 148 -4.97 7.77 4.88
CA LYS A 148 -4.74 7.90 6.33
C LYS A 148 -4.62 6.55 7.04
N ILE A 149 -5.41 5.56 6.60
CA ILE A 149 -5.38 4.19 7.14
C ILE A 149 -4.07 3.53 6.71
N TYR A 150 -3.73 3.61 5.42
CA TYR A 150 -2.46 3.13 4.89
C TYR A 150 -1.27 3.61 5.72
N ARG A 151 -1.14 4.93 5.88
CA ARG A 151 -0.02 5.53 6.62
C ARG A 151 0.01 5.10 8.07
N ARG A 152 -1.15 5.04 8.77
CA ARG A 152 -1.21 4.59 10.17
C ARG A 152 -0.82 3.12 10.32
N VAL A 153 -1.36 2.24 9.49
CA VAL A 153 -1.08 0.80 9.54
C VAL A 153 0.40 0.55 9.28
N THR A 154 0.96 1.14 8.23
CA THR A 154 2.36 0.94 7.86
C THR A 154 3.31 1.50 8.93
N LEU A 155 3.06 2.72 9.43
CA LEU A 155 3.89 3.31 10.49
C LEU A 155 3.79 2.52 11.79
N SER A 156 2.60 2.10 12.20
CA SER A 156 2.44 1.32 13.44
C SER A 156 3.14 -0.05 13.33
N ALA A 157 3.04 -0.71 12.18
CA ALA A 157 3.72 -1.99 11.94
C ALA A 157 5.26 -1.83 11.97
N LEU A 158 5.80 -0.80 11.32
CA LEU A 158 7.24 -0.53 11.34
C LEU A 158 7.74 -0.13 12.74
N THR A 159 6.98 0.70 13.46
CA THR A 159 7.32 1.10 14.83
C THR A 159 7.33 -0.09 15.77
N PHE A 160 6.30 -0.94 15.69
CA PHE A 160 6.24 -2.17 16.49
C PHE A 160 7.42 -3.10 16.17
N TYR A 161 7.72 -3.27 14.87
CA TYR A 161 8.87 -4.09 14.45
C TYR A 161 10.18 -3.56 15.03
N CYS A 162 10.40 -2.25 14.94
CA CYS A 162 11.60 -1.60 15.48
C CYS A 162 11.72 -1.81 17.01
N LEU A 163 10.63 -1.57 17.75
CA LEU A 163 10.60 -1.72 19.20
C LEU A 163 10.83 -3.18 19.62
N ALA A 164 10.17 -4.13 18.96
CA ALA A 164 10.33 -5.56 19.26
C ALA A 164 11.76 -6.04 19.04
N LYS A 165 12.42 -5.57 17.97
CA LYS A 165 13.82 -5.93 17.69
C LYS A 165 14.81 -5.18 18.58
N SER A 166 14.55 -3.93 18.91
CA SER A 166 15.37 -3.19 19.89
C SER A 166 15.34 -3.86 21.26
N TYR A 167 14.17 -4.33 21.70
CA TYR A 167 14.05 -5.10 22.94
C TYR A 167 14.82 -6.41 22.87
N SER A 168 14.68 -7.19 21.80
CA SER A 168 15.39 -8.46 21.61
C SER A 168 16.91 -8.24 21.57
N PHE A 169 17.38 -7.18 20.91
CA PHE A 169 18.79 -6.84 20.86
C PHE A 169 19.34 -6.44 22.25
N PHE A 170 18.60 -5.59 22.96
CA PHE A 170 19.00 -5.13 24.30
C PHE A 170 19.09 -6.27 25.31
N THR A 171 18.11 -7.17 25.32
CA THR A 171 18.12 -8.35 26.23
C THR A 171 19.26 -9.31 25.86
N GLY A 172 19.49 -9.57 24.59
CA GLY A 172 20.59 -10.44 24.12
C GLY A 172 21.97 -9.86 24.43
N ALA A 173 22.17 -8.55 24.20
CA ALA A 173 23.45 -7.89 24.46
C ALA A 173 23.82 -7.85 25.94
N ASN A 174 22.83 -7.79 26.83
CA ASN A 174 23.04 -7.74 28.29
C ASN A 174 22.94 -9.10 28.99
N HIS A 175 22.84 -10.21 28.24
CA HIS A 175 22.64 -11.57 28.75
C HIS A 175 21.45 -11.68 29.73
N LEU A 176 20.40 -10.85 29.55
CA LEU A 176 19.19 -10.89 30.33
C LEU A 176 18.26 -11.99 29.79
N GLU A 177 17.57 -12.68 30.69
CA GLU A 177 16.53 -13.61 30.27
C GLU A 177 15.41 -12.84 29.53
N SER A 178 15.10 -13.24 28.29
CA SER A 178 13.99 -12.65 27.57
C SER A 178 12.68 -13.11 28.20
N GLY A 179 11.85 -12.16 28.66
CA GLY A 179 10.52 -12.47 29.20
C GLY A 179 9.50 -12.94 28.15
N ILE A 180 9.97 -13.27 26.93
CA ILE A 180 9.12 -13.68 25.81
C ILE A 180 9.00 -15.20 25.82
N PRO A 181 7.80 -15.77 26.00
CA PRO A 181 7.61 -17.23 25.99
C PRO A 181 7.90 -17.80 24.61
N LEU A 182 8.82 -18.75 24.55
CA LEU A 182 9.16 -19.48 23.33
C LEU A 182 8.03 -20.42 22.85
N GLY A 183 7.09 -20.77 23.73
CA GLY A 183 5.96 -21.66 23.44
C GLY A 183 6.36 -23.11 23.19
N THR A 184 5.39 -23.93 22.77
CA THR A 184 5.60 -25.35 22.44
C THR A 184 5.86 -25.53 20.95
N PRO A 185 6.89 -26.29 20.53
CA PRO A 185 7.16 -26.56 19.11
C PRO A 185 5.93 -27.12 18.38
N GLY A 186 5.58 -26.53 17.23
CA GLY A 186 4.41 -26.96 16.42
C GLY A 186 3.13 -26.16 16.67
N ALA A 187 3.02 -25.38 17.74
CA ALA A 187 1.89 -24.48 17.93
C ALA A 187 2.06 -23.15 17.15
N ILE A 188 0.96 -22.53 16.75
CA ILE A 188 0.98 -21.24 16.00
C ILE A 188 1.72 -20.14 16.79
N LEU A 189 1.62 -20.14 18.10
CA LEU A 189 2.26 -19.17 19.00
C LEU A 189 3.63 -19.66 19.54
N SER A 190 4.25 -20.64 18.92
CA SER A 190 5.47 -21.28 19.46
C SER A 190 6.79 -20.62 19.08
N SER A 191 6.76 -19.51 18.37
CA SER A 191 7.97 -18.90 17.81
C SER A 191 8.31 -17.54 18.42
N GLY A 192 7.85 -17.24 19.62
CA GLY A 192 8.13 -15.96 20.29
C GLY A 192 7.73 -14.74 19.44
N LEU A 193 8.70 -13.89 19.10
CA LEU A 193 8.46 -12.68 18.30
C LEU A 193 8.32 -12.92 16.79
N ILE A 194 8.61 -14.11 16.27
CA ILE A 194 8.64 -14.38 14.82
C ILE A 194 7.24 -14.17 14.21
N LEU A 195 6.18 -14.65 14.86
CA LEU A 195 4.82 -14.49 14.36
C LEU A 195 4.37 -13.02 14.28
N PRO A 196 4.46 -12.20 15.34
CA PRO A 196 4.09 -10.79 15.24
C PRO A 196 4.94 -10.03 14.23
N LEU A 197 6.23 -10.36 14.09
CA LEU A 197 7.09 -9.73 13.08
C LEU A 197 6.66 -10.11 11.66
N ASN A 198 6.30 -11.37 11.40
CA ASN A 198 5.73 -11.80 10.13
C ASN A 198 4.44 -11.04 9.78
N ILE A 199 3.55 -10.84 10.75
CA ILE A 199 2.32 -10.07 10.57
C ILE A 199 2.66 -8.62 10.20
N CYS A 200 3.59 -7.99 10.90
CA CYS A 200 4.02 -6.62 10.59
C CYS A 200 4.58 -6.48 9.17
N VAL A 201 5.48 -7.39 8.77
CA VAL A 201 6.03 -7.41 7.40
C VAL A 201 4.91 -7.62 6.38
N GLY A 202 4.02 -8.57 6.62
CA GLY A 202 2.88 -8.85 5.74
C GLY A 202 1.98 -7.64 5.53
N LEU A 203 1.68 -6.89 6.60
CA LEU A 203 0.89 -5.67 6.52
C LEU A 203 1.62 -4.57 5.74
N VAL A 204 2.92 -4.36 5.99
CA VAL A 204 3.71 -3.35 5.25
C VAL A 204 3.74 -3.69 3.77
N VAL A 205 4.05 -4.94 3.41
CA VAL A 205 4.12 -5.38 2.00
C VAL A 205 2.75 -5.27 1.32
N ALA A 206 1.67 -5.75 1.94
CA ALA A 206 0.33 -5.65 1.37
C ALA A 206 -0.08 -4.20 1.13
N CYS A 207 0.16 -3.32 2.11
CA CYS A 207 -0.15 -1.90 2.01
C CYS A 207 0.68 -1.20 0.92
N THR A 208 1.98 -1.49 0.83
CA THR A 208 2.87 -0.85 -0.15
C THR A 208 2.57 -1.31 -1.57
N MET A 209 2.34 -2.61 -1.80
CA MET A 209 1.94 -3.13 -3.12
C MET A 209 0.64 -2.49 -3.62
N TYR A 210 -0.36 -2.42 -2.74
CA TYR A 210 -1.60 -1.72 -3.06
C TYR A 210 -1.38 -0.24 -3.35
N ALA A 211 -0.59 0.46 -2.52
CA ALA A 211 -0.33 1.88 -2.69
C ALA A 211 0.38 2.18 -4.02
N PHE A 212 1.40 1.40 -4.39
CA PHE A 212 2.06 1.53 -5.68
C PHE A 212 1.07 1.40 -6.84
N TYR A 213 0.26 0.34 -6.84
CA TYR A 213 -0.72 0.13 -7.90
C TYR A 213 -1.73 1.28 -7.96
N ALA A 214 -2.29 1.69 -6.83
CA ALA A 214 -3.27 2.77 -6.76
C ALA A 214 -2.70 4.12 -7.22
N LEU A 215 -1.43 4.41 -6.88
CA LEU A 215 -0.74 5.63 -7.29
C LEU A 215 -0.49 5.66 -8.79
N PHE A 216 0.07 4.57 -9.34
CA PHE A 216 0.31 4.47 -10.78
C PHE A 216 -0.99 4.47 -11.59
N SER A 217 -2.05 3.86 -11.07
CA SER A 217 -3.35 3.85 -11.73
C SER A 217 -4.03 5.23 -11.70
N LYS A 218 -3.81 6.06 -10.66
CA LYS A 218 -4.32 7.44 -10.58
C LYS A 218 -3.44 8.47 -11.31
N GLY A 219 -2.14 8.24 -11.36
CA GLY A 219 -1.15 9.17 -11.93
C GLY A 219 -0.64 8.78 -13.30
N GLY A 220 -1.10 7.67 -13.87
CA GLY A 220 -0.68 7.14 -15.18
C GLY A 220 -1.39 7.81 -16.35
N MET A 221 -1.26 9.15 -16.41
CA MET A 221 -1.65 9.91 -17.62
C MET A 221 -0.77 11.10 -17.79
#